data_31ee99196f159011d5e8902df252cfb0
#
_entry.id   31ee99196f159011d5e8902df252cfb0
#
_cell.length_a   1.000
_cell.length_b   1.000
_cell.length_c   1.000
_cell.angle_alpha   90.00
_cell.angle_beta   90.00
_cell.angle_gamma   90.00
#
_symmetry.space_group_name_H-M   'P 1'
#
loop_
_entity.id
_entity.type
_entity.pdbx_description
1 polymer ?
#
loop_
_entity_poly.entity_id
_entity_poly.type
_entity_poly.pdbx_seq_one_letter_code
_entity_poly.pdbx_strand_id
1 'polypeptide(L)'
;MTSNFVYSKFFRIFYSKQLIMAQIIIWMIAAYGMTTILVHGSIFESTRQSIHKWGNNPFLPLQGLGKFISGLISCMLCTSTWVGFFFSLCLGGLTTQFGIGWLPAIFFDGMFTAGSVWAINAIVEFFEESRITK
;
A
#
# COMPACT_ATOMS: atom_id res chain seq x y z
N MET A 1 -27.54 -2.97 -38.51
CA MET A 1 -27.94 -2.89 -37.09
C MET A 1 -26.99 -3.68 -36.14
N THR A 2 -26.29 -4.71 -36.61
CA THR A 2 -25.40 -5.53 -35.78
C THR A 2 -24.00 -4.92 -35.52
N SER A 3 -23.50 -4.05 -36.41
CA SER A 3 -22.17 -3.43 -36.25
C SER A 3 -22.09 -2.43 -35.11
N ASN A 4 -23.13 -1.65 -34.86
CA ASN A 4 -23.16 -0.67 -33.78
C ASN A 4 -23.20 -1.30 -32.38
N PHE A 5 -23.73 -2.50 -32.25
CA PHE A 5 -23.80 -3.22 -30.99
C PHE A 5 -22.42 -3.81 -30.58
N VAL A 6 -21.67 -4.29 -31.57
CA VAL A 6 -20.32 -4.82 -31.36
C VAL A 6 -19.34 -3.69 -31.01
N TYR A 7 -19.44 -2.53 -31.69
CA TYR A 7 -18.62 -1.36 -31.38
C TYR A 7 -18.89 -0.81 -29.98
N SER A 8 -20.15 -0.76 -29.57
CA SER A 8 -20.54 -0.31 -28.23
C SER A 8 -20.01 -1.24 -27.12
N LYS A 9 -20.06 -2.57 -27.32
CA LYS A 9 -19.48 -3.54 -26.38
C LYS A 9 -17.96 -3.45 -26.32
N PHE A 10 -17.30 -3.35 -27.48
CA PHE A 10 -15.84 -3.27 -27.56
C PHE A 10 -15.33 -1.98 -26.91
N PHE A 11 -15.97 -0.85 -27.16
CA PHE A 11 -15.64 0.44 -26.55
C PHE A 11 -15.84 0.42 -25.04
N ARG A 12 -16.90 -0.21 -24.54
CA ARG A 12 -17.20 -0.35 -23.12
C ARG A 12 -16.17 -1.24 -22.40
N ILE A 13 -15.72 -2.33 -23.03
CA ILE A 13 -14.69 -3.22 -22.49
C ILE A 13 -13.32 -2.51 -22.47
N PHE A 14 -13.00 -1.76 -23.51
CA PHE A 14 -11.74 -1.02 -23.60
C PHE A 14 -11.68 0.11 -22.56
N TYR A 15 -12.77 0.86 -22.41
CA TYR A 15 -12.91 1.92 -21.41
C TYR A 15 -12.85 1.36 -19.96
N SER A 16 -13.48 0.22 -19.73
CA SER A 16 -13.42 -0.49 -18.44
C SER A 16 -12.00 -0.94 -18.09
N LYS A 17 -11.25 -1.49 -19.03
CA LYS A 17 -9.85 -1.88 -18.81
C LYS A 17 -8.94 -0.68 -18.51
N GLN A 18 -9.15 0.43 -19.20
CA GLN A 18 -8.38 1.65 -18.99
C GLN A 18 -8.66 2.29 -17.62
N LEU A 19 -9.91 2.23 -17.15
CA LEU A 19 -10.29 2.65 -15.81
C LEU A 19 -9.65 1.78 -14.72
N ILE A 20 -9.61 0.46 -14.91
CA ILE A 20 -8.97 -0.47 -13.97
C ILE A 20 -7.46 -0.20 -13.88
N MET A 21 -6.79 0.00 -15.02
CA MET A 21 -5.35 0.32 -15.03
C MET A 21 -5.06 1.65 -14.33
N ALA A 22 -5.85 2.68 -14.58
CA ALA A 22 -5.72 3.97 -13.89
C ALA A 22 -5.94 3.83 -12.38
N GLN A 23 -6.92 3.05 -11.96
CA GLN A 23 -7.22 2.79 -10.56
C GLN A 23 -6.06 2.07 -9.85
N ILE A 24 -5.45 1.08 -10.50
CA ILE A 24 -4.26 0.38 -9.99
C ILE A 24 -3.10 1.36 -9.80
N ILE A 25 -2.82 2.20 -10.78
CA ILE A 25 -1.72 3.17 -10.72
C ILE A 25 -1.94 4.18 -9.59
N ILE A 26 -3.15 4.72 -9.46
CA ILE A 26 -3.50 5.65 -8.38
C ILE A 26 -3.36 4.97 -7.02
N TRP A 27 -3.81 3.72 -6.89
CA TRP A 27 -3.66 2.92 -5.68
C TRP A 27 -2.18 2.77 -5.29
N MET A 28 -1.33 2.39 -6.24
CA MET A 28 0.10 2.19 -6.01
C MET A 28 0.79 3.48 -5.56
N ILE A 29 0.51 4.60 -6.21
CA ILE A 29 1.10 5.90 -5.87
C ILE A 29 0.62 6.37 -4.50
N ALA A 30 -0.68 6.25 -4.21
CA ALA A 30 -1.25 6.64 -2.93
C ALA A 30 -0.71 5.78 -1.78
N ALA A 31 -0.60 4.48 -1.99
CA ALA A 31 -0.05 3.55 -1.01
C ALA A 31 1.43 3.81 -0.73
N TYR A 32 2.23 4.07 -1.77
CA TYR A 32 3.63 4.45 -1.62
C TYR A 32 3.78 5.75 -0.83
N GLY A 33 3.04 6.79 -1.21
CA GLY A 33 3.06 8.08 -0.51
C GLY A 33 2.66 7.96 0.96
N MET A 34 1.58 7.24 1.26
CA MET A 34 1.14 7.03 2.64
C MET A 34 2.15 6.23 3.45
N THR A 35 2.71 5.17 2.88
CA THR A 35 3.75 4.37 3.56
C THR A 35 4.99 5.20 3.85
N THR A 36 5.45 5.99 2.87
CA THR A 36 6.63 6.85 3.02
C THR A 36 6.41 7.91 4.11
N ILE A 37 5.24 8.52 4.16
CA ILE A 37 4.88 9.49 5.22
C ILE A 37 4.89 8.81 6.59
N LEU A 38 4.35 7.62 6.72
CA LEU A 38 4.29 6.88 7.99
C LEU A 38 5.68 6.44 8.47
N VAL A 39 6.53 5.97 7.55
CA VAL A 39 7.86 5.42 7.89
C VAL A 39 8.92 6.51 8.01
N HIS A 40 8.94 7.49 7.12
CA HIS A 40 9.98 8.52 7.04
C HIS A 40 9.48 9.92 7.40
N GLY A 41 8.16 10.15 7.44
CA GLY A 41 7.61 11.48 7.69
C GLY A 41 7.94 12.00 9.08
N SER A 42 8.42 13.24 9.16
CA SER A 42 8.73 13.94 10.42
C SER A 42 7.51 14.16 11.31
N ILE A 43 6.31 14.20 10.71
CA ILE A 43 5.04 14.37 11.42
C ILE A 43 4.80 13.21 12.40
N PHE A 44 5.18 12.00 12.01
CA PHE A 44 5.00 10.79 12.83
C PHE A 44 6.23 10.43 13.66
N GLU A 45 7.30 11.22 13.60
CA GLU A 45 8.53 10.93 14.35
C GLU A 45 8.29 10.90 15.86
N SER A 46 7.55 11.87 16.40
CA SER A 46 7.18 11.90 17.81
C SER A 46 6.36 10.68 18.24
N THR A 47 5.43 10.24 17.39
CA THR A 47 4.61 9.05 17.61
C THR A 47 5.47 7.78 17.59
N ARG A 48 6.37 7.65 16.62
CA ARG A 48 7.33 6.53 16.54
C ARG A 48 8.22 6.46 17.77
N GLN A 49 8.80 7.58 18.20
CA GLN A 49 9.61 7.66 19.40
C GLN A 49 8.83 7.26 20.65
N SER A 50 7.58 7.66 20.76
CA SER A 50 6.70 7.28 21.89
C SER A 50 6.43 5.77 21.90
N ILE A 51 6.19 5.16 20.75
CA ILE A 51 5.98 3.72 20.62
C ILE A 51 7.27 2.94 20.92
N HIS A 52 8.42 3.44 20.47
CA HIS A 52 9.72 2.85 20.80
C HIS A 52 10.01 2.91 22.29
N LYS A 53 9.73 4.03 22.94
CA LYS A 53 9.84 4.19 24.42
C LYS A 53 8.92 3.23 25.16
N TRP A 54 7.69 3.04 24.68
CA TRP A 54 6.76 2.09 25.24
C TRP A 54 7.25 0.64 25.12
N GLY A 55 7.75 0.24 23.96
CA GLY A 55 8.30 -1.10 23.74
C GLY A 55 9.56 -1.40 24.56
N ASN A 56 10.32 -0.38 24.97
CA ASN A 56 11.53 -0.53 25.75
C ASN A 56 11.33 -0.42 27.26
N ASN A 57 10.15 -0.04 27.76
CA ASN A 57 9.85 0.11 29.17
C ASN A 57 9.40 -1.22 29.79
N PRO A 58 10.21 -1.83 30.70
CA PRO A 58 9.87 -3.12 31.32
C PRO A 58 8.70 -3.07 32.29
N PHE A 59 8.28 -1.87 32.73
CA PHE A 59 7.22 -1.66 33.71
C PHE A 59 5.81 -1.53 33.11
N LEU A 60 5.68 -1.43 31.77
CA LEU A 60 4.40 -1.26 31.11
C LEU A 60 3.79 -2.62 30.72
N PRO A 61 2.49 -2.83 31.01
CA PRO A 61 1.81 -4.02 30.51
C PRO A 61 1.83 -4.02 28.99
N LEU A 62 1.93 -5.22 28.39
CA LEU A 62 1.98 -5.40 26.94
C LEU A 62 3.28 -4.90 26.24
N GLN A 63 4.42 -4.95 26.94
CA GLN A 63 5.72 -4.63 26.34
C GLN A 63 6.00 -5.38 25.02
N GLY A 64 5.55 -6.65 24.90
CA GLY A 64 5.67 -7.45 23.69
C GLY A 64 4.92 -6.83 22.51
N LEU A 65 3.73 -6.27 22.77
CA LEU A 65 2.94 -5.58 21.75
C LEU A 65 3.61 -4.26 21.31
N GLY A 66 4.17 -3.50 22.24
CA GLY A 66 4.92 -2.28 21.93
C GLY A 66 6.15 -2.55 21.06
N LYS A 67 6.89 -3.62 21.33
CA LYS A 67 8.02 -4.07 20.48
C LYS A 67 7.57 -4.50 19.10
N PHE A 68 6.46 -5.23 19.02
CA PHE A 68 5.89 -5.68 17.75
C PHE A 68 5.43 -4.49 16.88
N ILE A 69 4.68 -3.56 17.46
CA ILE A 69 4.21 -2.35 16.76
C ILE A 69 5.39 -1.46 16.34
N SER A 70 6.39 -1.31 17.21
CA SER A 70 7.62 -0.57 16.89
C SER A 70 8.36 -1.19 15.70
N GLY A 71 8.48 -2.51 15.66
CA GLY A 71 9.05 -3.23 14.52
C GLY A 71 8.23 -3.07 13.24
N LEU A 72 6.92 -3.12 13.34
CA LEU A 72 6.02 -2.92 12.19
C LEU A 72 6.19 -1.54 11.55
N ILE A 73 6.18 -0.48 12.35
CA ILE A 73 6.26 0.91 11.87
C ILE A 73 7.67 1.23 11.31
N SER A 74 8.69 0.55 11.79
CA SER A 74 10.07 0.73 11.29
C SER A 74 10.35 -0.03 9.99
N CYS A 75 9.49 -0.97 9.62
CA CYS A 75 9.64 -1.79 8.43
C CYS A 75 8.71 -1.27 7.32
N MET A 76 9.27 -0.79 6.22
CA MET A 76 8.50 -0.26 5.09
C MET A 76 7.54 -1.28 4.48
N LEU A 77 7.97 -2.54 4.32
CA LEU A 77 7.12 -3.63 3.83
C LEU A 77 5.97 -3.95 4.78
N CYS A 78 6.23 -3.99 6.08
CA CYS A 78 5.20 -4.28 7.07
C CYS A 78 4.15 -3.17 7.14
N THR A 79 4.61 -1.91 7.15
CA THR A 79 3.72 -0.74 7.15
C THR A 79 2.86 -0.70 5.88
N SER A 80 3.45 -0.96 4.72
CA SER A 80 2.72 -0.96 3.44
C SER A 80 1.65 -2.05 3.35
N THR A 81 1.87 -3.22 3.97
CA THR A 81 0.85 -4.26 4.08
C THR A 81 -0.38 -3.76 4.86
N TRP A 82 -0.16 -3.08 5.98
CA TRP A 82 -1.25 -2.49 6.78
C TRP A 82 -1.94 -1.34 6.06
N VAL A 83 -1.20 -0.53 5.32
CA VAL A 83 -1.78 0.51 4.44
C VAL A 83 -2.69 -0.14 3.39
N GLY A 84 -2.27 -1.26 2.79
CA GLY A 84 -3.08 -2.02 1.85
C GLY A 84 -4.37 -2.56 2.46
N PHE A 85 -4.31 -3.11 3.69
CA PHE A 85 -5.50 -3.54 4.43
C PHE A 85 -6.45 -2.37 4.70
N PHE A 86 -5.91 -1.24 5.14
CA PHE A 86 -6.69 -0.03 5.38
C PHE A 86 -7.36 0.48 4.11
N PHE A 87 -6.66 0.54 3.00
CA PHE A 87 -7.22 0.96 1.72
C PHE A 87 -8.30 -0.01 1.23
N SER A 88 -8.08 -1.31 1.37
CA SER A 88 -9.05 -2.33 1.00
C SER A 88 -10.35 -2.20 1.80
N LEU A 89 -10.25 -1.88 3.09
CA LEU A 89 -11.42 -1.66 3.96
C LEU A 89 -12.15 -0.35 3.65
N CYS A 90 -11.41 0.74 3.39
CA CYS A 90 -12.00 2.07 3.22
C CYS A 90 -12.53 2.33 1.80
N LEU A 91 -11.82 1.84 0.79
CA LEU A 91 -12.11 2.14 -0.62
C LEU A 91 -12.82 0.99 -1.35
N GLY A 92 -12.99 -0.15 -0.67
CA GLY A 92 -13.41 -1.39 -1.30
C GLY A 92 -12.22 -2.07 -2.00
N GLY A 93 -12.08 -3.37 -1.79
CA GLY A 93 -10.92 -4.12 -2.25
C GLY A 93 -10.71 -4.06 -3.76
N LEU A 94 -9.49 -3.84 -4.19
CA LEU A 94 -9.10 -3.86 -5.60
C LEU A 94 -9.40 -5.25 -6.20
N THR A 95 -9.11 -6.30 -5.44
CA THR A 95 -9.30 -7.70 -5.85
C THR A 95 -10.75 -8.17 -5.74
N THR A 96 -11.63 -7.47 -5.01
CA THR A 96 -13.07 -7.77 -4.98
C THR A 96 -13.73 -7.63 -6.35
N GLN A 97 -13.17 -6.78 -7.21
CA GLN A 97 -13.65 -6.61 -8.59
C GLN A 97 -13.44 -7.88 -9.44
N PHE A 98 -12.56 -8.77 -9.03
CA PHE A 98 -12.32 -10.07 -9.67
C PHE A 98 -13.21 -11.20 -9.13
N GLY A 99 -14.22 -10.89 -8.31
CA GLY A 99 -15.15 -11.86 -7.76
C GLY A 99 -14.60 -12.67 -6.58
N ILE A 100 -13.49 -12.24 -5.99
CA ILE A 100 -12.90 -12.84 -4.80
C ILE A 100 -13.69 -12.35 -3.58
N GLY A 101 -13.99 -13.25 -2.64
CA GLY A 101 -14.67 -12.89 -1.38
C GLY A 101 -13.91 -11.79 -0.62
N TRP A 102 -14.62 -10.96 0.11
CA TRP A 102 -14.04 -9.76 0.76
C TRP A 102 -12.89 -10.05 1.73
N LEU A 103 -12.94 -11.15 2.49
CA LEU A 103 -11.88 -11.53 3.42
C LEU A 103 -10.54 -11.87 2.72
N PRO A 104 -10.50 -12.80 1.75
CA PRO A 104 -9.26 -13.05 1.01
C PRO A 104 -8.84 -11.84 0.15
N ALA A 105 -9.79 -11.02 -0.33
CA ALA A 105 -9.47 -9.81 -1.07
C ALA A 105 -8.60 -8.84 -0.26
N ILE A 106 -8.94 -8.58 1.00
CA ILE A 106 -8.15 -7.72 1.90
C ILE A 106 -6.71 -8.21 2.01
N PHE A 107 -6.53 -9.52 2.17
CA PHE A 107 -5.20 -10.10 2.29
C PHE A 107 -4.37 -9.95 1.00
N PHE A 108 -4.95 -10.23 -0.15
CA PHE A 108 -4.28 -10.05 -1.45
C PHE A 108 -3.98 -8.57 -1.73
N ASP A 109 -4.88 -7.67 -1.40
CA ASP A 109 -4.66 -6.22 -1.54
C ASP A 109 -3.51 -5.73 -0.67
N GLY A 110 -3.39 -6.24 0.57
CA GLY A 110 -2.27 -5.94 1.45
C GLY A 110 -0.94 -6.42 0.88
N MET A 111 -0.88 -7.66 0.40
CA MET A 111 0.33 -8.22 -0.22
C MET A 111 0.68 -7.50 -1.54
N PHE A 112 -0.30 -7.20 -2.37
CA PHE A 112 -0.10 -6.44 -3.60
C PHE A 112 0.46 -5.05 -3.31
N THR A 113 -0.08 -4.37 -2.31
CA THR A 113 0.38 -3.05 -1.87
C THR A 113 1.82 -3.11 -1.38
N ALA A 114 2.18 -4.10 -0.56
CA ALA A 114 3.54 -4.28 -0.06
C ALA A 114 4.55 -4.50 -1.21
N GLY A 115 4.22 -5.37 -2.15
CA GLY A 115 5.06 -5.62 -3.33
C GLY A 115 5.23 -4.38 -4.21
N SER A 116 4.15 -3.63 -4.42
CA SER A 116 4.16 -2.40 -5.22
C SER A 116 5.03 -1.31 -4.58
N VAL A 117 4.87 -1.10 -3.28
CA VAL A 117 5.66 -0.11 -2.51
C VAL A 117 7.13 -0.48 -2.54
N TRP A 118 7.47 -1.76 -2.35
CA TRP A 118 8.84 -2.23 -2.43
C TRP A 118 9.45 -2.00 -3.82
N ALA A 119 8.73 -2.33 -4.89
CA ALA A 119 9.19 -2.15 -6.26
C ALA A 119 9.43 -0.65 -6.58
N ILE A 120 8.50 0.23 -6.18
CA ILE A 120 8.65 1.68 -6.38
C ILE A 120 9.86 2.20 -5.60
N ASN A 121 10.03 1.78 -4.34
CA ASN A 121 11.18 2.18 -3.53
C ASN A 121 12.50 1.75 -4.14
N ALA A 122 12.60 0.52 -4.65
CA ALA A 122 13.80 0.03 -5.33
C ALA A 122 14.14 0.85 -6.59
N ILE A 123 13.12 1.29 -7.34
CA ILE A 123 13.31 2.17 -8.49
C ILE A 123 13.81 3.54 -8.06
N VAL A 124 13.23 4.12 -7.00
CA VAL A 124 13.65 5.43 -6.47
C VAL A 124 15.10 5.38 -5.98
N GLU A 125 15.47 4.38 -5.20
CA GLU A 125 16.85 4.18 -4.71
C GLU A 125 17.84 4.02 -5.87
N PHE A 126 17.49 3.27 -6.90
CA PHE A 126 18.33 3.12 -8.10
C PHE A 126 18.57 4.46 -8.79
N PHE A 127 17.57 5.32 -8.90
CA PHE A 127 17.72 6.66 -9.49
C PHE A 127 18.52 7.60 -8.59
N GLU A 128 18.38 7.52 -7.28
CA GLU A 128 19.16 8.33 -6.34
C GLU A 128 20.64 7.94 -6.39
N GLU A 129 20.96 6.66 -6.38
CA GLU A 129 22.33 6.17 -6.48
C GLU A 129 23.00 6.57 -7.80
N SER A 130 22.27 6.54 -8.91
CA SER A 130 22.76 6.97 -10.21
C SER A 130 23.01 8.49 -10.30
N ARG A 131 22.43 9.30 -9.43
CA ARG A 131 22.70 10.76 -9.33
C ARG A 131 23.96 11.07 -8.57
N ILE A 132 24.30 10.26 -7.55
CA ILE A 132 25.48 10.49 -6.69
C ILE A 132 26.77 10.11 -7.41
N THR A 133 26.71 9.21 -8.38
CA THR A 133 27.86 8.73 -9.17
C THR A 133 28.25 9.65 -10.34
N LYS A 134 27.55 10.75 -10.56
CA LYS A 134 27.89 11.78 -11.56
C LYS A 134 28.47 13.02 -10.91
#